data_bdf0b9edb8c124a7848efb68c7351d3b
#
_entry.id   bdf0b9edb8c124a7848efb68c7351d3b
#
_cell.length_a   1.000
_cell.length_b   1.000
_cell.length_c   1.000
_cell.angle_alpha   90.00
_cell.angle_beta   90.00
_cell.angle_gamma   90.00
#
_symmetry.space_group_name_H-M   'P 1'
#
loop_
_entity.id
_entity.type
_entity.pdbx_description
1 polymer ?
#
loop_
_entity_poly.entity_id
_entity_poly.type
_entity_poly.pdbx_seq_one_letter_code
_entity_poly.pdbx_strand_id
1 'polypeptide(L)'
;MRRFAAFTALALLATSASAQQSGRWTPRPIPNATEPSEVIAHAPAAAWRPIDPENLLVMDLQEGGRIVIELAPAFAPVHVANMRRYARAGWWNNATIYRVQDNYVAQWGNGDAEVPLPDGVVRRPPAEYERPSAGLTPRPLGFPDSYAPMVGFVDGWPMAWDPVRRSAWLTHCYASVGVGRDLAPDTGTGGELYAVIGHSPRPLDRNIANVGRVIEGIALLSARPRGTGNLGFYQADHGETPIPIRAARLAADMAEAERPRFEVMRTDTATFSLYVRGRANRGGSFFNVPAGGVDVCNVNVPVRRKPTA
;
A
#
# COMPACT_ATOMS: atom_id res chain seq x y z
N MET A 1 85.41 -1.56 0.43
CA MET A 1 84.19 -2.05 0.97
C MET A 1 83.07 -1.34 0.27
N ARG A 2 82.45 -2.01 -0.71
CA ARG A 2 81.33 -1.46 -1.50
C ARG A 2 80.03 -2.10 -0.96
N ARG A 3 79.12 -1.28 -0.44
CA ARG A 3 77.80 -1.71 0.01
C ARG A 3 76.83 -1.65 -1.18
N PHE A 4 76.27 -2.77 -1.56
CA PHE A 4 75.18 -2.87 -2.50
C PHE A 4 73.87 -2.64 -1.75
N ALA A 5 73.09 -1.64 -2.15
CA ALA A 5 71.72 -1.42 -1.72
C ALA A 5 70.77 -2.16 -2.69
N ALA A 6 70.04 -3.12 -2.18
CA ALA A 6 69.00 -3.80 -2.94
C ALA A 6 67.70 -2.97 -2.89
N PHE A 7 67.26 -2.54 -4.06
CA PHE A 7 65.90 -1.93 -4.23
C PHE A 7 64.91 -3.03 -4.48
N THR A 8 64.02 -3.22 -3.52
CA THR A 8 62.84 -4.10 -3.65
C THR A 8 61.74 -3.30 -4.34
N ALA A 9 61.43 -3.61 -5.57
CA ALA A 9 60.29 -3.04 -6.30
C ALA A 9 59.01 -3.71 -5.81
N LEU A 10 58.14 -2.96 -5.15
CA LEU A 10 56.77 -3.38 -4.75
C LEU A 10 55.85 -3.19 -5.94
N ALA A 11 55.46 -4.30 -6.60
CA ALA A 11 54.49 -4.28 -7.68
C ALA A 11 53.09 -4.11 -7.07
N LEU A 12 52.50 -2.93 -7.21
CA LEU A 12 51.06 -2.69 -6.96
C LEU A 12 50.24 -3.38 -8.03
N LEU A 13 49.62 -4.49 -7.69
CA LEU A 13 48.56 -5.10 -8.49
C LEU A 13 47.31 -4.21 -8.35
N ALA A 14 47.07 -3.38 -9.35
CA ALA A 14 45.82 -2.67 -9.51
C ALA A 14 44.73 -3.71 -9.92
N THR A 15 43.94 -4.16 -8.97
CA THR A 15 42.70 -4.89 -9.25
C THR A 15 41.73 -3.90 -9.88
N SER A 16 41.57 -3.96 -11.19
CA SER A 16 40.48 -3.31 -11.90
C SER A 16 39.16 -3.93 -11.41
N ALA A 17 38.50 -3.26 -10.47
CA ALA A 17 37.12 -3.54 -10.18
C ALA A 17 36.31 -3.24 -11.45
N SER A 18 35.94 -4.29 -12.17
CA SER A 18 34.96 -4.21 -13.24
C SER A 18 33.67 -3.70 -12.59
N ALA A 19 33.41 -2.40 -12.71
CA ALA A 19 32.09 -1.83 -12.43
C ALA A 19 31.12 -2.56 -13.34
N GLN A 20 30.37 -3.49 -12.75
CA GLN A 20 29.27 -4.15 -13.42
C GLN A 20 28.31 -3.03 -13.82
N GLN A 21 28.32 -2.63 -15.08
CA GLN A 21 27.33 -1.71 -15.62
C GLN A 21 25.99 -2.43 -15.45
N SER A 22 25.29 -2.08 -14.38
CA SER A 22 23.86 -2.37 -14.26
C SER A 22 23.23 -1.79 -15.52
N GLY A 23 22.75 -2.67 -16.41
CA GLY A 23 22.20 -2.25 -17.71
C GLY A 23 21.18 -1.15 -17.44
N ARG A 24 21.46 0.05 -17.92
CA ARG A 24 20.53 1.19 -17.80
C ARG A 24 19.23 0.77 -18.44
N TRP A 25 18.17 0.67 -17.61
CA TRP A 25 16.83 0.48 -18.15
C TRP A 25 16.53 1.62 -19.12
N THR A 26 16.10 1.27 -20.31
CA THR A 26 15.73 2.24 -21.34
C THR A 26 14.23 2.10 -21.59
N PRO A 27 13.46 3.18 -21.50
CA PRO A 27 12.04 3.16 -21.87
C PRO A 27 11.85 2.60 -23.28
N ARG A 28 10.89 1.69 -23.45
CA ARG A 28 10.52 1.13 -24.76
C ARG A 28 9.04 1.40 -25.00
N PRO A 29 8.68 2.59 -25.49
CA PRO A 29 7.30 2.92 -25.80
C PRO A 29 6.71 1.94 -26.81
N ILE A 30 5.48 1.51 -26.55
CA ILE A 30 4.69 0.67 -27.46
C ILE A 30 3.59 1.57 -28.02
N PRO A 31 3.65 1.97 -29.29
CA PRO A 31 2.58 2.74 -29.93
C PRO A 31 1.26 1.95 -29.93
N ASN A 32 0.15 2.68 -29.81
CA ASN A 32 -1.21 2.12 -29.88
C ASN A 32 -1.48 0.97 -28.89
N ALA A 33 -0.90 1.03 -27.68
CA ALA A 33 -1.31 0.11 -26.61
C ALA A 33 -2.78 0.34 -26.25
N THR A 34 -3.50 -0.75 -25.98
CA THR A 34 -4.91 -0.67 -25.55
C THR A 34 -5.05 0.20 -24.30
N GLU A 35 -5.99 1.13 -24.30
CA GLU A 35 -6.21 2.01 -23.17
C GLU A 35 -6.63 1.21 -21.92
N PRO A 36 -6.11 1.59 -20.72
CA PRO A 36 -6.43 0.87 -19.48
C PRO A 36 -7.94 0.77 -19.20
N SER A 37 -8.72 1.78 -19.52
CA SER A 37 -10.18 1.79 -19.37
C SER A 37 -10.85 0.76 -20.25
N GLU A 38 -10.40 0.59 -21.49
CA GLU A 38 -10.91 -0.42 -22.42
C GLU A 38 -10.60 -1.84 -21.92
N VAL A 39 -9.37 -2.06 -21.41
CA VAL A 39 -9.02 -3.35 -20.82
C VAL A 39 -9.93 -3.71 -19.65
N ILE A 40 -10.24 -2.73 -18.79
CA ILE A 40 -11.15 -2.93 -17.64
C ILE A 40 -12.57 -3.23 -18.13
N ALA A 41 -13.07 -2.44 -19.10
CA ALA A 41 -14.44 -2.55 -19.62
C ALA A 41 -14.71 -3.91 -20.29
N HIS A 42 -13.70 -4.47 -20.96
CA HIS A 42 -13.83 -5.74 -21.69
C HIS A 42 -13.19 -6.94 -20.94
N ALA A 43 -12.81 -6.74 -19.67
CA ALA A 43 -12.22 -7.80 -18.87
C ALA A 43 -13.24 -8.94 -18.62
N PRO A 44 -12.92 -10.20 -19.00
CA PRO A 44 -13.83 -11.32 -18.79
C PRO A 44 -14.04 -11.59 -17.29
N ALA A 45 -15.16 -12.24 -16.94
CA ALA A 45 -15.47 -12.55 -15.55
C ALA A 45 -14.33 -13.31 -14.83
N ALA A 46 -13.64 -14.21 -15.53
CA ALA A 46 -12.50 -14.96 -14.98
C ALA A 46 -11.28 -14.09 -14.63
N ALA A 47 -11.21 -12.86 -15.14
CA ALA A 47 -10.16 -11.90 -14.77
C ALA A 47 -10.40 -11.24 -13.39
N TRP A 48 -11.52 -11.53 -12.74
CA TRP A 48 -11.89 -10.96 -11.46
C TRP A 48 -12.02 -12.03 -10.40
N ARG A 49 -11.66 -11.70 -9.15
CA ARG A 49 -11.95 -12.52 -7.98
C ARG A 49 -12.75 -11.73 -6.95
N PRO A 50 -13.72 -12.35 -6.28
CA PRO A 50 -14.43 -11.69 -5.19
C PRO A 50 -13.47 -11.40 -4.03
N ILE A 51 -13.74 -10.30 -3.31
CA ILE A 51 -13.10 -10.01 -2.04
C ILE A 51 -13.95 -10.63 -0.93
N ASP A 52 -13.31 -11.37 -0.03
CA ASP A 52 -13.97 -11.97 1.13
C ASP A 52 -14.54 -10.86 2.03
N PRO A 53 -15.83 -10.89 2.41
CA PRO A 53 -16.43 -9.92 3.33
C PRO A 53 -15.73 -9.81 4.69
N GLU A 54 -15.05 -10.86 5.16
CA GLU A 54 -14.20 -10.82 6.37
C GLU A 54 -12.98 -9.91 6.19
N ASN A 55 -12.61 -9.61 4.95
CA ASN A 55 -11.51 -8.73 4.61
C ASN A 55 -11.98 -7.34 4.15
N LEU A 56 -13.24 -7.01 4.32
CA LEU A 56 -13.78 -5.68 4.01
C LEU A 56 -14.15 -4.95 5.29
N LEU A 57 -13.37 -3.93 5.67
CA LEU A 57 -13.71 -2.99 6.73
C LEU A 57 -14.48 -1.81 6.12
N VAL A 58 -15.72 -1.61 6.56
CA VAL A 58 -16.61 -0.53 6.11
C VAL A 58 -16.66 0.53 7.18
N MET A 59 -16.23 1.73 6.86
CA MET A 59 -16.20 2.88 7.76
C MET A 59 -17.17 3.96 7.25
N ASP A 60 -18.17 4.29 8.04
CA ASP A 60 -19.16 5.34 7.77
C ASP A 60 -18.78 6.61 8.56
N LEU A 61 -18.69 7.75 7.91
CA LEU A 61 -18.41 9.03 8.57
C LEU A 61 -19.69 9.65 9.14
N GLN A 62 -19.56 10.43 10.23
CA GLN A 62 -20.70 11.08 10.86
C GLN A 62 -21.39 12.09 9.96
N GLU A 63 -20.64 12.80 9.16
CA GLU A 63 -21.14 13.81 8.19
C GLU A 63 -21.69 13.19 6.89
N GLY A 64 -21.66 11.86 6.80
CA GLY A 64 -22.02 11.10 5.60
C GLY A 64 -20.79 10.70 4.79
N GLY A 65 -21.01 9.72 3.92
CA GLY A 65 -19.96 9.09 3.12
C GLY A 65 -19.43 7.81 3.74
N ARG A 66 -18.96 6.93 2.86
CA ARG A 66 -18.48 5.59 3.21
C ARG A 66 -17.09 5.35 2.64
N ILE A 67 -16.23 4.80 3.46
CA ILE A 67 -14.89 4.36 3.10
C ILE A 67 -14.86 2.84 3.24
N VAL A 68 -14.36 2.12 2.23
CA VAL A 68 -14.22 0.67 2.29
C VAL A 68 -12.74 0.32 2.13
N ILE A 69 -12.25 -0.48 3.08
CA ILE A 69 -10.85 -0.91 3.15
C ILE A 69 -10.80 -2.42 2.92
N GLU A 70 -10.02 -2.87 1.94
CA GLU A 70 -9.64 -4.28 1.80
C GLU A 70 -8.45 -4.56 2.73
N LEU A 71 -8.60 -5.54 3.64
CA LEU A 71 -7.59 -5.97 4.59
C LEU A 71 -6.64 -7.00 3.97
N ALA A 72 -5.37 -7.00 4.40
CA ALA A 72 -4.29 -7.83 3.87
C ALA A 72 -3.79 -8.89 4.87
N PRO A 73 -4.62 -9.88 5.27
CA PRO A 73 -4.23 -10.88 6.28
C PRO A 73 -3.04 -11.73 5.87
N ALA A 74 -2.76 -11.88 4.58
CA ALA A 74 -1.58 -12.62 4.10
C ALA A 74 -0.25 -11.92 4.42
N PHE A 75 -0.27 -10.60 4.67
CA PHE A 75 0.93 -9.81 4.96
C PHE A 75 1.02 -9.37 6.43
N ALA A 76 -0.10 -9.08 7.07
CA ALA A 76 -0.17 -8.64 8.46
C ALA A 76 -1.25 -9.42 9.24
N PRO A 77 -1.08 -10.74 9.44
CA PRO A 77 -2.13 -11.60 10.03
C PRO A 77 -2.52 -11.20 11.44
N VAL A 78 -1.59 -10.79 12.30
CA VAL A 78 -1.88 -10.45 13.70
C VAL A 78 -2.56 -9.08 13.79
N HIS A 79 -2.05 -8.07 13.07
CA HIS A 79 -2.70 -6.76 13.01
C HIS A 79 -4.10 -6.84 12.41
N VAL A 80 -4.28 -7.58 11.31
CA VAL A 80 -5.62 -7.75 10.70
C VAL A 80 -6.57 -8.50 11.65
N ALA A 81 -6.08 -9.50 12.40
CA ALA A 81 -6.89 -10.16 13.42
C ALA A 81 -7.32 -9.18 14.53
N ASN A 82 -6.43 -8.28 14.97
CA ASN A 82 -6.77 -7.21 15.90
C ASN A 82 -7.82 -6.26 15.31
N MET A 83 -7.63 -5.83 14.04
CA MET A 83 -8.58 -4.94 13.36
C MET A 83 -9.99 -5.53 13.30
N ARG A 84 -10.11 -6.84 13.04
CA ARG A 84 -11.42 -7.52 13.08
C ARG A 84 -12.04 -7.50 14.49
N ARG A 85 -11.23 -7.65 15.55
CA ARG A 85 -11.70 -7.53 16.94
C ARG A 85 -12.16 -6.11 17.25
N TYR A 86 -11.39 -5.11 16.84
CA TYR A 86 -11.77 -3.70 16.98
C TYR A 86 -13.09 -3.39 16.28
N ALA A 87 -13.27 -3.85 15.05
CA ALA A 87 -14.52 -3.65 14.31
C ALA A 87 -15.72 -4.28 15.01
N ARG A 88 -15.60 -5.53 15.49
CA ARG A 88 -16.67 -6.26 16.20
C ARG A 88 -16.97 -5.68 17.56
N ALA A 89 -16.00 -5.11 18.23
CA ALA A 89 -16.19 -4.41 19.51
C ALA A 89 -16.70 -2.96 19.34
N GLY A 90 -16.86 -2.47 18.12
CA GLY A 90 -17.23 -1.08 17.87
C GLY A 90 -16.16 -0.07 18.29
N TRP A 91 -14.90 -0.47 18.37
CA TRP A 91 -13.78 0.35 18.84
C TRP A 91 -13.66 1.70 18.15
N TRP A 92 -13.89 1.74 16.84
CA TRP A 92 -13.81 2.97 16.07
C TRP A 92 -15.11 3.77 16.01
N ASN A 93 -16.17 3.32 16.70
CA ASN A 93 -17.38 4.12 16.81
C ASN A 93 -17.05 5.34 17.68
N ASN A 94 -17.25 6.53 17.13
CA ASN A 94 -16.83 7.83 17.70
C ASN A 94 -15.30 8.10 17.69
N ALA A 95 -14.45 7.22 17.14
CA ALA A 95 -13.10 7.57 16.77
C ALA A 95 -13.10 8.70 15.73
N THR A 96 -11.99 9.38 15.55
CA THR A 96 -11.92 10.56 14.67
C THR A 96 -10.77 10.48 13.69
N ILE A 97 -10.92 11.12 12.54
CA ILE A 97 -9.80 11.52 11.70
C ILE A 97 -9.26 12.80 12.31
N TYR A 98 -8.06 12.75 12.87
CA TYR A 98 -7.48 13.84 13.67
C TYR A 98 -6.14 14.37 13.15
N ARG A 99 -5.62 13.74 12.08
CA ARG A 99 -4.36 14.14 11.42
C ARG A 99 -4.49 14.01 9.92
N VAL A 100 -4.16 15.08 9.20
CA VAL A 100 -4.09 15.07 7.72
C VAL A 100 -2.84 15.83 7.31
N GLN A 101 -1.81 15.07 6.93
CA GLN A 101 -0.53 15.63 6.50
C GLN A 101 -0.46 15.68 4.98
N ASP A 102 -0.11 16.84 4.44
CA ASP A 102 -0.01 17.03 2.99
C ASP A 102 0.99 16.08 2.34
N ASN A 103 0.63 15.61 1.14
CA ASN A 103 1.42 14.66 0.34
C ASN A 103 1.83 13.38 1.10
N TYR A 104 1.17 13.05 2.22
CA TYR A 104 1.56 11.94 3.09
C TYR A 104 0.36 11.08 3.47
N VAL A 105 -0.29 11.34 4.61
CA VAL A 105 -1.33 10.47 5.17
C VAL A 105 -2.50 11.25 5.75
N ALA A 106 -3.68 10.58 5.79
CA ALA A 106 -4.79 10.90 6.70
C ALA A 106 -4.89 9.78 7.74
N GLN A 107 -4.85 10.14 9.03
CA GLN A 107 -4.81 9.21 10.15
C GLN A 107 -6.06 9.33 11.02
N TRP A 108 -6.52 8.20 11.51
CA TRP A 108 -7.69 8.10 12.38
C TRP A 108 -7.49 7.05 13.47
N GLY A 109 -8.28 7.19 14.54
CA GLY A 109 -8.31 6.31 15.70
C GLY A 109 -8.92 7.03 16.88
N ASN A 110 -8.63 6.55 18.07
CA ASN A 110 -9.09 7.19 19.31
C ASN A 110 -8.12 8.28 19.82
N GLY A 111 -6.99 8.48 19.14
CA GLY A 111 -5.98 9.48 19.52
C GLY A 111 -5.45 9.21 20.92
N ASP A 112 -5.36 10.26 21.74
CA ASP A 112 -4.88 10.19 23.13
C ASP A 112 -5.95 9.72 24.12
N ALA A 113 -7.16 9.34 23.65
CA ALA A 113 -8.20 8.85 24.53
C ALA A 113 -7.84 7.47 25.11
N GLU A 114 -7.87 7.37 26.43
CA GLU A 114 -7.68 6.09 27.14
C GLU A 114 -8.92 5.19 26.97
N VAL A 115 -9.05 4.57 25.80
CA VAL A 115 -10.11 3.59 25.53
C VAL A 115 -9.58 2.19 25.81
N PRO A 116 -10.23 1.41 26.71
CA PRO A 116 -9.78 0.05 26.99
C PRO A 116 -9.77 -0.81 25.74
N LEU A 117 -8.69 -1.56 25.53
CA LEU A 117 -8.60 -2.46 24.39
C LEU A 117 -9.62 -3.60 24.52
N PRO A 118 -10.31 -3.97 23.44
CA PRO A 118 -11.21 -5.12 23.44
C PRO A 118 -10.50 -6.43 23.81
N ASP A 119 -11.26 -7.38 24.34
CA ASP A 119 -10.75 -8.70 24.69
C ASP A 119 -10.13 -9.41 23.50
N GLY A 120 -9.01 -10.11 23.76
CA GLY A 120 -8.30 -10.88 22.76
C GLY A 120 -7.44 -10.06 21.78
N VAL A 121 -7.39 -8.72 21.91
CA VAL A 121 -6.47 -7.89 21.16
C VAL A 121 -5.04 -8.16 21.60
N VAL A 122 -4.17 -8.49 20.67
CA VAL A 122 -2.74 -8.62 20.92
C VAL A 122 -2.14 -7.23 21.12
N ARG A 123 -1.74 -6.91 22.36
CA ARG A 123 -1.24 -5.57 22.73
C ARG A 123 0.10 -5.22 22.11
N ARG A 124 0.92 -6.20 21.79
CA ARG A 124 2.25 -6.07 21.17
C ARG A 124 2.34 -7.04 20.02
N PRO A 125 1.75 -6.73 18.86
CA PRO A 125 1.90 -7.56 17.67
C PRO A 125 3.37 -7.65 17.25
N PRO A 126 3.76 -8.72 16.54
CA PRO A 126 5.07 -8.75 15.89
C PRO A 126 5.18 -7.64 14.84
N ALA A 127 6.41 -7.26 14.48
CA ALA A 127 6.66 -6.33 13.39
C ALA A 127 6.33 -7.01 12.04
N GLU A 128 5.08 -6.89 11.61
CA GLU A 128 4.62 -7.43 10.32
C GLU A 128 4.93 -6.44 9.17
N TYR A 129 6.17 -5.93 9.15
CA TYR A 129 6.64 -4.96 8.15
C TYR A 129 7.07 -5.64 6.85
N GLU A 130 7.50 -6.89 6.96
CA GLU A 130 7.83 -7.79 5.86
C GLU A 130 7.55 -9.25 6.28
N ARG A 131 7.48 -10.14 5.32
CA ARG A 131 7.30 -11.57 5.54
C ARG A 131 8.27 -12.38 4.68
N PRO A 132 8.49 -13.67 4.97
CA PRO A 132 9.17 -14.56 4.03
C PRO A 132 8.46 -14.57 2.67
N SER A 133 9.23 -14.52 1.57
CA SER A 133 8.68 -14.58 0.22
C SER A 133 8.25 -16.00 -0.19
N ALA A 134 8.61 -17.01 0.61
CA ALA A 134 8.21 -18.39 0.38
C ALA A 134 6.69 -18.54 0.29
N GLY A 135 6.22 -19.31 -0.68
CA GLY A 135 4.79 -19.51 -0.95
C GLY A 135 4.10 -18.38 -1.71
N LEU A 136 4.79 -17.28 -2.00
CA LEU A 136 4.28 -16.24 -2.89
C LEU A 136 4.71 -16.53 -4.34
N THR A 137 3.81 -16.26 -5.27
CA THR A 137 4.06 -16.29 -6.72
C THR A 137 3.88 -14.89 -7.31
N PRO A 138 4.81 -13.95 -7.04
CA PRO A 138 4.67 -12.58 -7.49
C PRO A 138 4.80 -12.51 -9.01
N ARG A 139 3.97 -11.67 -9.63
CA ARG A 139 4.15 -11.25 -11.02
C ARG A 139 5.02 -10.01 -11.05
N PRO A 140 6.24 -10.08 -11.58
CA PRO A 140 7.11 -8.91 -11.70
C PRO A 140 6.47 -7.82 -12.57
N LEU A 141 6.65 -6.57 -12.18
CA LEU A 141 6.22 -5.41 -12.98
C LEU A 141 7.08 -5.28 -14.25
N GLY A 142 8.36 -5.66 -14.16
CA GLY A 142 9.30 -5.58 -15.29
C GLY A 142 9.94 -4.21 -15.49
N PHE A 143 9.72 -3.27 -14.57
CA PHE A 143 10.33 -1.94 -14.55
C PHE A 143 11.11 -1.74 -13.24
N PRO A 144 12.17 -0.89 -13.28
CA PRO A 144 12.95 -0.59 -12.07
C PRO A 144 12.12 0.11 -11.01
N ASP A 145 12.53 -0.06 -9.75
CA ASP A 145 11.96 0.63 -8.60
C ASP A 145 13.11 1.27 -7.80
N SER A 146 12.87 2.46 -7.23
CA SER A 146 13.87 3.19 -6.46
C SER A 146 14.01 2.69 -5.02
N TYR A 147 13.07 1.87 -4.52
CA TYR A 147 12.96 1.48 -3.12
C TYR A 147 13.19 -0.01 -2.88
N ALA A 148 13.16 -0.83 -3.94
CA ALA A 148 13.25 -2.28 -3.81
C ALA A 148 13.97 -2.92 -5.00
N PRO A 149 14.67 -4.07 -4.79
CA PRO A 149 15.28 -4.83 -5.88
C PRO A 149 14.25 -5.31 -6.91
N MET A 150 13.06 -5.70 -6.45
CA MET A 150 11.98 -6.19 -7.29
C MET A 150 10.64 -5.62 -6.82
N VAL A 151 9.78 -5.28 -7.78
CA VAL A 151 8.40 -4.87 -7.54
C VAL A 151 7.44 -5.55 -8.49
N GLY A 152 6.19 -5.69 -8.08
CA GLY A 152 5.16 -6.32 -8.90
C GLY A 152 3.87 -6.55 -8.09
N PHE A 153 3.21 -7.66 -8.38
CA PHE A 153 1.87 -7.94 -7.84
C PHE A 153 1.73 -9.39 -7.41
N VAL A 154 0.98 -9.62 -6.34
CA VAL A 154 0.54 -10.94 -5.91
C VAL A 154 -0.92 -10.83 -5.43
N ASP A 155 -1.78 -11.71 -5.91
CA ASP A 155 -3.19 -11.79 -5.50
C ASP A 155 -3.94 -10.44 -5.47
N GLY A 156 -3.63 -9.57 -6.43
CA GLY A 156 -4.24 -8.24 -6.51
C GLY A 156 -3.55 -7.17 -5.65
N TRP A 157 -2.45 -7.47 -4.98
CA TRP A 157 -1.71 -6.53 -4.14
C TRP A 157 -0.43 -6.04 -4.81
N PRO A 158 -0.18 -4.72 -4.85
CA PRO A 158 1.13 -4.19 -5.20
C PRO A 158 2.11 -4.53 -4.07
N MET A 159 3.25 -5.10 -4.45
CA MET A 159 4.26 -5.55 -3.50
C MET A 159 5.67 -5.31 -4.02
N ALA A 160 6.60 -5.37 -3.09
CA ALA A 160 8.03 -5.43 -3.35
C ALA A 160 8.65 -6.65 -2.68
N TRP A 161 9.80 -7.11 -3.18
CA TRP A 161 10.52 -8.20 -2.56
C TRP A 161 12.02 -8.13 -2.84
N ASP A 162 12.77 -8.78 -1.96
CA ASP A 162 14.21 -8.97 -2.09
C ASP A 162 14.49 -10.48 -2.24
N PRO A 163 14.89 -10.93 -3.44
CA PRO A 163 15.19 -12.34 -3.69
C PRO A 163 16.37 -12.86 -2.86
N VAL A 164 17.34 -11.99 -2.53
CA VAL A 164 18.54 -12.36 -1.77
C VAL A 164 18.20 -12.57 -0.30
N ARG A 165 17.43 -11.63 0.28
CA ARG A 165 16.94 -11.72 1.66
C ARG A 165 15.77 -12.68 1.81
N ARG A 166 15.13 -13.11 0.72
CA ARG A 166 13.92 -13.91 0.69
C ARG A 166 12.77 -13.28 1.47
N SER A 167 12.66 -11.96 1.41
CA SER A 167 11.62 -11.18 2.08
C SER A 167 10.73 -10.46 1.08
N ALA A 168 9.47 -10.21 1.47
CA ALA A 168 8.46 -9.55 0.68
C ALA A 168 7.59 -8.66 1.56
N TRP A 169 7.09 -7.55 1.01
CA TRP A 169 6.27 -6.57 1.73
C TRP A 169 5.30 -5.86 0.79
N LEU A 170 4.20 -5.34 1.32
CA LEU A 170 3.30 -4.46 0.57
C LEU A 170 3.92 -3.07 0.43
N THR A 171 3.73 -2.46 -0.74
CA THR A 171 4.22 -1.10 -0.99
C THR A 171 3.24 -0.05 -0.48
N HIS A 172 3.76 1.04 0.11
CA HIS A 172 2.96 2.18 0.55
C HIS A 172 2.60 3.10 -0.62
N CYS A 173 1.75 2.59 -1.50
CA CYS A 173 1.18 3.37 -2.60
C CYS A 173 -0.01 4.22 -2.12
N TYR A 174 -0.47 5.17 -2.95
CA TYR A 174 -1.71 5.91 -2.68
C TYR A 174 -2.85 4.95 -2.33
N ALA A 175 -3.63 5.28 -1.30
CA ALA A 175 -4.69 4.48 -0.70
C ALA A 175 -4.24 3.26 0.14
N SER A 176 -2.95 2.93 0.26
CA SER A 176 -2.51 1.92 1.23
C SER A 176 -2.86 2.34 2.66
N VAL A 177 -3.18 1.36 3.50
CA VAL A 177 -3.53 1.56 4.91
C VAL A 177 -2.45 0.94 5.78
N GLY A 178 -1.85 1.75 6.64
CA GLY A 178 -0.84 1.32 7.60
C GLY A 178 -1.26 1.56 9.04
N VAL A 179 -0.52 0.94 9.96
CA VAL A 179 -0.76 1.02 11.40
C VAL A 179 0.02 2.18 12.00
N GLY A 180 -0.69 3.10 12.69
CA GLY A 180 -0.06 4.13 13.53
C GLY A 180 0.68 3.48 14.71
N ARG A 181 1.90 3.94 14.97
CA ARG A 181 2.74 3.46 16.08
C ARG A 181 3.67 4.54 16.59
N ASP A 182 4.16 4.35 17.80
CA ASP A 182 5.24 5.13 18.37
C ASP A 182 6.62 4.62 17.95
N LEU A 183 7.68 5.09 18.62
CA LEU A 183 9.03 4.64 18.36
C LEU A 183 9.21 3.15 18.71
N ALA A 184 10.18 2.51 18.08
CA ALA A 184 10.54 1.12 18.40
C ALA A 184 10.81 0.97 19.92
N PRO A 185 10.37 -0.12 20.55
CA PRO A 185 9.89 -1.38 19.97
C PRO A 185 8.37 -1.42 19.67
N ASP A 186 7.65 -0.31 19.71
CA ASP A 186 6.23 -0.29 19.42
C ASP A 186 5.97 -0.61 17.92
N THR A 187 5.00 -1.46 17.67
CA THR A 187 4.56 -1.86 16.33
C THR A 187 3.13 -1.43 16.04
N GLY A 188 2.48 -0.78 17.03
CA GLY A 188 1.06 -0.44 17.01
C GLY A 188 0.16 -1.66 17.19
N THR A 189 -1.05 -1.44 17.66
CA THR A 189 -2.04 -2.52 17.87
C THR A 189 -2.96 -2.73 16.68
N GLY A 190 -3.00 -1.77 15.73
CA GLY A 190 -3.99 -1.68 14.66
C GLY A 190 -5.24 -0.90 15.06
N GLY A 191 -5.27 -0.26 16.25
CA GLY A 191 -6.34 0.66 16.65
C GLY A 191 -6.20 2.03 15.98
N GLU A 192 -4.98 2.51 15.85
CA GLU A 192 -4.62 3.72 15.10
C GLU A 192 -4.22 3.33 13.68
N LEU A 193 -4.85 3.94 12.68
CA LEU A 193 -4.65 3.63 11.27
C LEU A 193 -4.46 4.91 10.46
N TYR A 194 -3.73 4.81 9.37
CA TYR A 194 -3.68 5.88 8.38
C TYR A 194 -3.89 5.34 6.97
N ALA A 195 -4.39 6.19 6.08
CA ALA A 195 -4.38 5.95 4.65
C ALA A 195 -3.41 6.91 3.96
N VAL A 196 -2.67 6.39 3.00
CA VAL A 196 -1.77 7.19 2.15
C VAL A 196 -2.60 8.08 1.22
N ILE A 197 -2.38 9.39 1.28
CA ILE A 197 -3.07 10.38 0.45
C ILE A 197 -2.12 11.20 -0.42
N GLY A 198 -0.88 10.75 -0.56
CA GLY A 198 0.14 11.44 -1.34
C GLY A 198 1.17 10.51 -1.95
N HIS A 199 2.28 11.08 -2.42
CA HIS A 199 3.34 10.36 -3.13
C HIS A 199 4.52 9.95 -2.25
N SER A 200 4.69 10.58 -1.08
CA SER A 200 5.87 10.44 -0.23
C SER A 200 6.02 9.16 0.62
N PRO A 201 5.02 8.29 0.83
CA PRO A 201 5.08 7.23 1.85
C PRO A 201 5.97 6.02 1.56
N ARG A 202 6.58 5.86 0.38
CA ARG A 202 7.43 4.68 0.09
C ARG A 202 8.57 4.43 1.11
N PRO A 203 9.18 5.45 1.77
CA PRO A 203 10.10 5.21 2.90
C PRO A 203 9.49 4.49 4.10
N LEU A 204 8.16 4.38 4.20
CA LEU A 204 7.48 3.58 5.20
C LEU A 204 7.52 2.07 4.90
N ASP A 205 7.84 1.68 3.67
CA ASP A 205 8.05 0.27 3.29
C ASP A 205 9.03 -0.37 4.26
N ARG A 206 8.67 -1.52 4.84
CA ARG A 206 9.45 -2.27 5.82
C ARG A 206 9.68 -1.57 7.17
N ASN A 207 9.01 -0.46 7.41
CA ASN A 207 9.09 0.29 8.68
C ASN A 207 7.76 0.32 9.43
N ILE A 208 6.64 0.05 8.74
CA ILE A 208 5.30 0.00 9.30
C ILE A 208 4.53 -1.17 8.69
N ALA A 209 3.65 -1.78 9.50
CA ALA A 209 2.76 -2.82 9.01
C ALA A 209 1.72 -2.21 8.06
N ASN A 210 1.79 -2.60 6.78
CA ASN A 210 0.78 -2.27 5.79
C ASN A 210 -0.32 -3.35 5.87
N VAL A 211 -1.50 -2.96 6.34
CA VAL A 211 -2.59 -3.87 6.70
C VAL A 211 -3.71 -3.93 5.68
N GLY A 212 -3.64 -3.10 4.63
CA GLY A 212 -4.69 -3.06 3.62
C GLY A 212 -4.60 -1.88 2.67
N ARG A 213 -5.72 -1.61 2.01
CA ARG A 213 -5.90 -0.45 1.12
C ARG A 213 -7.34 0.02 1.10
N VAL A 214 -7.54 1.31 0.92
CA VAL A 214 -8.85 1.89 0.62
C VAL A 214 -9.22 1.53 -0.82
N ILE A 215 -10.35 0.87 -1.03
CA ILE A 215 -10.84 0.49 -2.35
C ILE A 215 -12.04 1.32 -2.81
N GLU A 216 -12.69 2.02 -1.87
CA GLU A 216 -13.77 2.98 -2.14
C GLU A 216 -13.71 4.12 -1.10
N GLY A 217 -13.98 5.36 -1.53
CA GLY A 217 -14.10 6.50 -0.62
C GLY A 217 -12.78 7.18 -0.26
N ILE A 218 -11.66 6.89 -0.90
CA ILE A 218 -10.36 7.56 -0.61
C ILE A 218 -10.45 9.08 -0.74
N ALA A 219 -11.30 9.60 -1.63
CA ALA A 219 -11.52 11.04 -1.78
C ALA A 219 -12.04 11.70 -0.50
N LEU A 220 -12.80 10.97 0.33
CA LEU A 220 -13.28 11.44 1.64
C LEU A 220 -12.13 11.68 2.64
N LEU A 221 -10.99 11.06 2.42
CA LEU A 221 -9.78 11.27 3.22
C LEU A 221 -8.86 12.32 2.57
N SER A 222 -8.60 12.17 1.27
CA SER A 222 -7.63 13.02 0.57
C SER A 222 -8.08 14.45 0.35
N ALA A 223 -9.40 14.71 0.35
CA ALA A 223 -9.97 16.05 0.23
C ALA A 223 -10.07 16.81 1.56
N ARG A 224 -9.67 16.21 2.69
CA ARG A 224 -9.73 16.87 3.99
C ARG A 224 -8.77 18.04 4.07
N PRO A 225 -9.13 19.12 4.81
CA PRO A 225 -8.19 20.15 5.15
C PRO A 225 -6.92 19.55 5.79
N ARG A 226 -5.78 20.13 5.47
CA ARG A 226 -4.52 19.73 6.10
C ARG A 226 -4.46 20.31 7.50
N GLY A 227 -4.02 19.51 8.48
CA GLY A 227 -3.82 20.00 9.84
C GLY A 227 -2.65 20.98 9.90
N THR A 228 -2.78 22.03 10.67
CA THR A 228 -1.76 23.09 10.82
C THR A 228 -0.73 22.76 11.90
N GLY A 229 -1.01 21.79 12.76
CA GLY A 229 -0.08 21.32 13.78
C GLY A 229 1.09 20.54 13.20
N ASN A 230 2.06 20.25 14.07
CA ASN A 230 3.22 19.43 13.69
C ASN A 230 2.74 18.10 13.04
N LEU A 231 3.40 17.69 11.97
CA LEU A 231 3.07 16.48 11.20
C LEU A 231 1.62 16.41 10.67
N GLY A 232 0.89 17.55 10.62
CA GLY A 232 -0.47 17.61 10.13
C GLY A 232 -1.54 17.21 11.14
N PHE A 233 -1.25 17.22 12.44
CA PHE A 233 -2.26 17.07 13.48
C PHE A 233 -3.20 18.27 13.49
N TYR A 234 -4.48 18.05 13.73
CA TYR A 234 -5.45 19.10 13.87
C TYR A 234 -5.27 19.84 15.21
N GLN A 235 -5.39 21.18 15.14
CA GLN A 235 -5.20 22.07 16.27
C GLN A 235 -6.52 22.77 16.62
N ALA A 236 -7.04 22.49 17.82
CA ALA A 236 -8.32 23.07 18.27
C ALA A 236 -8.24 24.60 18.42
N ASP A 237 -7.10 25.13 18.83
CA ASP A 237 -6.83 26.58 18.95
C ASP A 237 -6.78 27.29 17.59
N HIS A 238 -6.59 26.58 16.50
CA HIS A 238 -6.71 27.06 15.13
C HIS A 238 -8.11 26.81 14.52
N GLY A 239 -9.08 26.36 15.33
CA GLY A 239 -10.44 26.08 14.87
C GLY A 239 -10.59 24.78 14.07
N GLU A 240 -9.58 23.93 14.08
CA GLU A 240 -9.61 22.64 13.40
C GLU A 240 -10.32 21.59 14.26
N THR A 241 -11.27 20.89 13.66
CA THR A 241 -12.08 19.88 14.37
C THR A 241 -11.84 18.52 13.77
N PRO A 242 -11.46 17.50 14.58
CA PRO A 242 -11.40 16.13 14.14
C PRO A 242 -12.75 15.64 13.61
N ILE A 243 -12.70 14.77 12.58
CA ILE A 243 -13.90 14.32 11.86
C ILE A 243 -14.36 12.99 12.43
N PRO A 244 -15.55 12.93 13.04
CA PRO A 244 -16.02 11.72 13.70
C PRO A 244 -16.35 10.58 12.73
N ILE A 245 -15.99 9.36 13.12
CA ILE A 245 -16.39 8.11 12.49
C ILE A 245 -17.66 7.64 13.21
N ARG A 246 -18.76 7.52 12.47
CA ARG A 246 -20.03 7.05 13.03
C ARG A 246 -19.98 5.58 13.39
N ALA A 247 -19.41 4.76 12.51
CA ALA A 247 -19.29 3.32 12.72
C ALA A 247 -18.22 2.73 11.81
N ALA A 248 -17.53 1.69 12.29
CA ALA A 248 -16.67 0.84 11.48
C ALA A 248 -17.03 -0.62 11.72
N ARG A 249 -17.35 -1.36 10.66
CA ARG A 249 -17.88 -2.75 10.72
C ARG A 249 -17.24 -3.61 9.65
N LEU A 250 -17.09 -4.90 9.90
CA LEU A 250 -16.76 -5.84 8.82
C LEU A 250 -17.98 -6.05 7.92
N ALA A 251 -17.76 -6.13 6.62
CA ALA A 251 -18.84 -6.43 5.70
C ALA A 251 -19.49 -7.79 5.98
N ALA A 252 -18.74 -8.75 6.50
CA ALA A 252 -19.25 -10.06 6.93
C ALA A 252 -20.34 -9.95 8.01
N ASP A 253 -20.23 -8.97 8.90
CA ASP A 253 -21.13 -8.76 10.04
C ASP A 253 -22.32 -7.85 9.68
N MET A 254 -22.40 -7.35 8.44
CA MET A 254 -23.52 -6.53 7.94
C MET A 254 -24.64 -7.40 7.40
N ALA A 255 -25.89 -6.91 7.50
CA ALA A 255 -27.03 -7.53 6.84
C ALA A 255 -26.75 -7.69 5.33
N GLU A 256 -27.20 -8.79 4.75
CA GLU A 256 -26.87 -9.12 3.36
C GLU A 256 -27.30 -8.04 2.36
N ALA A 257 -28.44 -7.41 2.58
CA ALA A 257 -28.94 -6.32 1.73
C ALA A 257 -28.08 -5.05 1.79
N GLU A 258 -27.33 -4.83 2.87
CA GLU A 258 -26.47 -3.66 3.06
C GLU A 258 -25.00 -3.95 2.79
N ARG A 259 -24.65 -5.24 2.65
CA ARG A 259 -23.29 -5.71 2.52
C ARG A 259 -22.68 -5.30 1.19
N PRO A 260 -21.63 -4.46 1.17
CA PRO A 260 -20.95 -4.14 -0.07
C PRO A 260 -20.20 -5.38 -0.59
N ARG A 261 -20.29 -5.61 -1.88
CA ARG A 261 -19.60 -6.71 -2.56
C ARG A 261 -18.66 -6.15 -3.60
N PHE A 262 -17.41 -6.57 -3.54
CA PHE A 262 -16.36 -6.11 -4.44
C PHE A 262 -15.63 -7.27 -5.09
N GLU A 263 -15.08 -7.00 -6.26
CA GLU A 263 -14.17 -7.85 -6.99
C GLU A 263 -12.90 -7.07 -7.32
N VAL A 264 -11.76 -7.75 -7.23
CA VAL A 264 -10.46 -7.21 -7.63
C VAL A 264 -9.95 -7.95 -8.85
N MET A 265 -9.30 -7.24 -9.78
CA MET A 265 -8.70 -7.88 -10.95
C MET A 265 -7.56 -8.79 -10.53
N ARG A 266 -7.58 -10.02 -11.04
CA ARG A 266 -6.52 -11.01 -10.81
C ARG A 266 -5.25 -10.58 -11.52
N THR A 267 -4.16 -10.50 -10.77
CA THR A 267 -2.87 -10.02 -11.28
C THR A 267 -2.04 -11.08 -11.98
N ASP A 268 -2.46 -12.34 -11.94
CA ASP A 268 -1.85 -13.49 -12.62
C ASP A 268 -2.38 -13.73 -14.05
N THR A 269 -3.23 -12.85 -14.58
CA THR A 269 -3.92 -13.03 -15.87
C THR A 269 -3.27 -12.26 -17.03
N ALA A 270 -3.56 -12.69 -18.27
CA ALA A 270 -3.20 -11.96 -19.47
C ALA A 270 -3.90 -10.58 -19.53
N THR A 271 -5.14 -10.49 -19.04
CA THR A 271 -5.90 -9.23 -18.95
C THR A 271 -5.16 -8.20 -18.11
N PHE A 272 -4.63 -8.59 -16.95
CA PHE A 272 -3.84 -7.68 -16.13
C PHE A 272 -2.54 -7.26 -16.83
N SER A 273 -1.92 -8.14 -17.61
CA SER A 273 -0.73 -7.79 -18.41
C SER A 273 -1.03 -6.71 -19.45
N LEU A 274 -2.20 -6.81 -20.11
CA LEU A 274 -2.65 -5.78 -21.06
C LEU A 274 -2.91 -4.46 -20.33
N TYR A 275 -3.53 -4.52 -19.15
CA TYR A 275 -3.75 -3.35 -18.31
C TYR A 275 -2.44 -2.65 -17.93
N VAL A 276 -1.44 -3.40 -17.42
CA VAL A 276 -0.12 -2.85 -17.09
C VAL A 276 0.55 -2.24 -18.32
N ARG A 277 0.47 -2.91 -19.48
CA ARG A 277 1.00 -2.39 -20.74
C ARG A 277 0.35 -1.05 -21.12
N GLY A 278 -0.97 -0.95 -21.00
CA GLY A 278 -1.71 0.29 -21.24
C GLY A 278 -1.31 1.40 -20.26
N ARG A 279 -1.11 1.07 -18.98
CA ARG A 279 -0.61 2.03 -17.96
C ARG A 279 0.78 2.55 -18.29
N ALA A 280 1.67 1.69 -18.76
CA ALA A 280 3.05 2.05 -19.15
C ALA A 280 3.13 2.84 -20.45
N ASN A 281 2.13 2.72 -21.32
CA ASN A 281 2.15 3.27 -22.68
C ASN A 281 0.88 4.05 -23.01
N ARG A 282 0.42 4.90 -22.06
CA ARG A 282 -0.75 5.75 -22.31
C ARG A 282 -0.55 6.57 -23.58
N GLY A 283 -1.53 6.47 -24.45
CA GLY A 283 -1.51 7.06 -25.78
C GLY A 283 -2.73 7.94 -26.02
N GLY A 284 -3.29 7.85 -27.27
CA GLY A 284 -4.41 8.66 -27.72
C GLY A 284 -4.00 10.09 -28.07
N SER A 285 -4.97 10.96 -28.26
CA SER A 285 -4.72 12.34 -28.69
C SER A 285 -4.13 13.24 -27.60
N PHE A 286 -4.17 12.80 -26.34
CA PHE A 286 -3.68 13.60 -25.20
C PHE A 286 -2.18 13.39 -24.92
N PHE A 287 -1.67 12.18 -25.05
CA PHE A 287 -0.27 11.87 -24.75
C PHE A 287 0.59 11.90 -26.03
N ASN A 288 1.47 12.89 -26.14
CA ASN A 288 2.36 13.02 -27.28
C ASN A 288 3.44 11.92 -27.33
N VAL A 289 3.93 11.51 -26.15
CA VAL A 289 4.98 10.50 -26.00
C VAL A 289 4.57 9.49 -24.94
N PRO A 290 4.37 8.21 -25.29
CA PRO A 290 4.18 7.15 -24.30
C PRO A 290 5.43 7.01 -23.43
N ALA A 291 5.24 6.82 -22.12
CA ALA A 291 6.37 6.72 -21.18
C ALA A 291 7.23 5.47 -21.40
N GLY A 292 6.65 4.38 -21.88
CA GLY A 292 7.36 3.11 -22.08
C GLY A 292 7.76 2.42 -20.78
N GLY A 293 7.19 2.86 -19.64
CA GLY A 293 7.42 2.34 -18.30
C GLY A 293 6.40 2.85 -17.32
N VAL A 294 6.30 2.23 -16.16
CA VAL A 294 5.37 2.62 -15.10
C VAL A 294 5.92 2.23 -13.72
N ASP A 295 5.70 3.09 -12.75
CA ASP A 295 5.96 2.82 -11.33
C ASP A 295 4.87 1.88 -10.75
N VAL A 296 5.23 1.05 -9.76
CA VAL A 296 4.30 0.09 -9.14
C VAL A 296 3.09 0.78 -8.51
N CYS A 297 3.27 1.97 -7.95
CA CYS A 297 2.21 2.77 -7.36
C CYS A 297 1.32 3.46 -8.40
N ASN A 298 1.76 3.56 -9.65
CA ASN A 298 0.96 4.06 -10.76
C ASN A 298 0.18 2.96 -11.50
N VAL A 299 0.31 1.70 -11.07
CA VAL A 299 -0.52 0.58 -11.52
C VAL A 299 -1.52 0.25 -10.41
N ASN A 300 -2.55 1.08 -10.26
CA ASN A 300 -3.65 0.78 -9.35
C ASN A 300 -4.36 -0.48 -9.83
N VAL A 301 -4.29 -1.56 -9.04
CA VAL A 301 -5.01 -2.79 -9.39
C VAL A 301 -6.52 -2.51 -9.42
N PRO A 302 -7.21 -2.77 -10.54
CA PRO A 302 -8.62 -2.45 -10.66
C PRO A 302 -9.48 -3.20 -9.64
N VAL A 303 -10.37 -2.44 -8.99
CA VAL A 303 -11.42 -2.95 -8.10
C VAL A 303 -12.76 -2.44 -8.62
N ARG A 304 -13.80 -3.25 -8.54
CA ARG A 304 -15.17 -2.85 -8.91
C ARG A 304 -16.17 -3.37 -7.90
N ARG A 305 -17.32 -2.71 -7.81
CA ARG A 305 -18.48 -3.32 -7.16
C ARG A 305 -18.90 -4.55 -7.97
N LYS A 306 -19.16 -5.66 -7.27
CA LYS A 306 -19.64 -6.86 -7.95
C LYS A 306 -20.97 -6.54 -8.61
N PRO A 307 -21.15 -6.84 -9.92
CA PRO A 307 -22.45 -6.67 -10.57
C PRO A 307 -23.54 -7.43 -9.80
N THR A 308 -24.69 -6.80 -9.63
CA THR A 308 -25.90 -7.49 -9.18
C THR A 308 -26.33 -8.45 -10.28
N ALA A 309 -26.60 -9.70 -9.92
CA ALA A 309 -27.09 -10.69 -10.85
C ALA A 309 -28.48 -10.30 -11.38
#